data_1828fde2d64408c54f8a46381bd575f6
#
_entry.id   1828fde2d64408c54f8a46381bd575f6
#
_cell.length_a   1.000
_cell.length_b   1.000
_cell.length_c   1.000
_cell.angle_alpha   90.00
_cell.angle_beta   90.00
_cell.angle_gamma   90.00
#
_symmetry.space_group_name_H-M   'P 1'
#
loop_
_entity.id
_entity.type
_entity.pdbx_description
1 polymer ?
#
loop_
_entity_poly.entity_id
_entity_poly.type
_entity_poly.pdbx_seq_one_letter_code
_entity_poly.pdbx_strand_id
1 'polypeptide(L)'
;MEKLNDIIISEYNSHSLLTSCLYIDKYDIMACGDNLGRLLIFDHRVQKPFVQLIITDNKSEISNIQYSNDNDELFFSCEDTIYSCDNITNNYSKKILSKNNIKTNIINENEDGEITDFLLLPNNTIVYPDQEQETFLFYSLIEEPKNKDEKEDENMLPYQEIDKFFLSSAYGEEYINSMKKVLLYSFDGEIFLYDYKTKQTKNNIQIKKYLENSETNSISNPPYLNKVILNKDNNEIICGMMNGSIIGLKSSLQKTKMKNIHNGSINDIKMSKFKIHNYKEIISYGRDKCLKFIDPQDNFNIDYYADMTCNIIDFDSDIHGNIFYIDDSTKMLYMMKFK
;
A
#
# COMPACT_ATOMS: atom_id res chain seq x y z
N MET A 1 24.71 -11.83 -3.62
CA MET A 1 23.74 -11.21 -4.56
C MET A 1 23.80 -11.96 -5.87
N GLU A 2 22.73 -12.62 -6.23
CA GLU A 2 22.62 -13.37 -7.48
C GLU A 2 21.64 -12.69 -8.43
N LYS A 3 21.98 -12.67 -9.73
CA LYS A 3 21.06 -12.18 -10.76
C LYS A 3 20.06 -13.27 -11.11
N LEU A 4 18.79 -12.94 -11.08
CA LEU A 4 17.73 -13.83 -11.53
C LEU A 4 17.72 -13.84 -13.07
N ASN A 5 18.18 -14.94 -13.66
CA ASN A 5 18.28 -15.08 -15.11
C ASN A 5 17.13 -15.91 -15.71
N ASP A 6 16.55 -16.80 -14.90
CA ASP A 6 15.46 -17.70 -15.33
C ASP A 6 14.12 -17.19 -14.83
N ILE A 7 13.65 -16.09 -15.46
CA ILE A 7 12.35 -15.47 -15.14
C ILE A 7 11.37 -15.79 -16.25
N ILE A 8 10.20 -16.28 -15.89
CA ILE A 8 9.05 -16.40 -16.79
C ILE A 8 8.13 -15.22 -16.53
N ILE A 9 7.83 -14.44 -17.57
CA ILE A 9 6.86 -13.33 -17.47
C ILE A 9 5.59 -13.75 -18.21
N SER A 10 4.46 -13.66 -17.51
CA SER A 10 3.14 -13.81 -18.10
C SER A 10 2.44 -12.44 -18.12
N GLU A 11 1.71 -12.17 -19.18
CA GLU A 11 1.09 -10.87 -19.44
C GLU A 11 -0.44 -11.00 -19.47
N TYR A 12 -1.12 -10.08 -18.79
CA TYR A 12 -2.58 -10.02 -18.71
C TYR A 12 -3.06 -8.65 -19.16
N ASN A 13 -3.76 -8.58 -20.30
CA ASN A 13 -4.21 -7.32 -20.88
C ASN A 13 -5.40 -6.74 -20.11
N SER A 14 -5.29 -5.50 -19.65
CA SER A 14 -6.33 -4.75 -18.93
C SER A 14 -7.13 -3.80 -19.82
N HIS A 15 -6.66 -3.51 -21.05
CA HIS A 15 -7.19 -2.51 -21.96
C HIS A 15 -7.10 -1.05 -21.49
N SER A 16 -6.52 -0.78 -20.30
CA SER A 16 -6.28 0.55 -19.72
C SER A 16 -4.99 0.53 -18.92
N LEU A 17 -4.48 1.71 -18.59
CA LEU A 17 -3.33 1.82 -17.69
C LEU A 17 -3.75 1.45 -16.28
N LEU A 18 -3.07 0.49 -15.69
CA LEU A 18 -3.26 0.11 -14.29
C LEU A 18 -2.50 1.08 -13.39
N THR A 19 -3.08 1.41 -12.24
CA THR A 19 -2.56 2.42 -11.32
C THR A 19 -2.22 1.86 -9.94
N SER A 20 -2.91 0.78 -9.55
CA SER A 20 -2.67 0.08 -8.28
C SER A 20 -2.94 -1.40 -8.42
N CYS A 21 -2.28 -2.22 -7.58
CA CYS A 21 -2.50 -3.66 -7.57
C CYS A 21 -2.34 -4.26 -6.16
N LEU A 22 -3.19 -5.24 -5.86
CA LEU A 22 -3.20 -5.97 -4.60
C LEU A 22 -3.50 -7.45 -4.84
N TYR A 23 -2.67 -8.34 -4.31
CA TYR A 23 -2.95 -9.77 -4.29
C TYR A 23 -3.76 -10.15 -3.04
N ILE A 24 -4.90 -10.80 -3.26
CA ILE A 24 -5.80 -11.25 -2.20
C ILE A 24 -5.57 -12.74 -1.96
N ASP A 25 -4.77 -13.06 -0.93
CA ASP A 25 -4.34 -14.42 -0.59
C ASP A 25 -5.51 -15.39 -0.40
N LYS A 26 -6.59 -14.93 0.25
CA LYS A 26 -7.76 -15.74 0.55
C LYS A 26 -8.41 -16.36 -0.70
N TYR A 27 -8.32 -15.67 -1.83
CA TYR A 27 -9.00 -16.07 -3.07
C TYR A 27 -8.04 -16.42 -4.20
N ASP A 28 -6.75 -16.21 -4.00
CA ASP A 28 -5.72 -16.44 -5.03
C ASP A 28 -5.98 -15.62 -6.30
N ILE A 29 -6.26 -14.32 -6.11
CA ILE A 29 -6.61 -13.38 -7.19
C ILE A 29 -5.87 -12.05 -7.03
N MET A 30 -5.73 -11.32 -8.15
CA MET A 30 -5.25 -9.94 -8.16
C MET A 30 -6.40 -8.97 -8.33
N ALA A 31 -6.49 -7.96 -7.47
CA ALA A 31 -7.31 -6.78 -7.66
C ALA A 31 -6.44 -5.65 -8.20
N CYS A 32 -6.86 -5.00 -9.28
CA CYS A 32 -6.14 -3.89 -9.89
C CYS A 32 -7.09 -2.72 -10.13
N GLY A 33 -6.64 -1.52 -9.80
CA GLY A 33 -7.26 -0.27 -10.19
C GLY A 33 -6.69 0.23 -11.51
N ASP A 34 -7.46 1.03 -12.24
CA ASP A 34 -7.00 1.66 -13.46
C ASP A 34 -7.27 3.17 -13.49
N ASN A 35 -6.67 3.83 -14.48
CA ASN A 35 -6.79 5.27 -14.72
C ASN A 35 -8.17 5.72 -15.23
N LEU A 36 -9.14 4.82 -15.33
CA LEU A 36 -10.51 5.09 -15.77
C LEU A 36 -11.53 4.81 -14.65
N GLY A 37 -11.10 4.66 -13.40
CA GLY A 37 -11.95 4.36 -12.26
C GLY A 37 -12.56 2.96 -12.30
N ARG A 38 -11.87 2.00 -12.88
CA ARG A 38 -12.34 0.62 -12.95
C ARG A 38 -11.53 -0.27 -12.02
N LEU A 39 -12.23 -1.09 -11.27
CA LEU A 39 -11.65 -2.18 -10.50
C LEU A 39 -11.68 -3.44 -11.37
N LEU A 40 -10.53 -4.04 -11.59
CA LEU A 40 -10.31 -5.22 -12.41
C LEU A 40 -9.84 -6.37 -11.51
N ILE A 41 -10.48 -7.51 -11.60
CA ILE A 41 -10.07 -8.70 -10.86
C ILE A 41 -9.50 -9.73 -11.83
N PHE A 42 -8.29 -10.19 -11.56
CA PHE A 42 -7.58 -11.19 -12.36
C PHE A 42 -7.40 -12.46 -11.56
N ASP A 43 -7.78 -13.57 -12.18
CA ASP A 43 -7.33 -14.88 -11.75
C ASP A 43 -6.10 -15.24 -12.58
N HIS A 44 -4.93 -15.40 -11.96
CA HIS A 44 -3.69 -15.68 -12.66
C HIS A 44 -3.69 -17.02 -13.41
N ARG A 45 -4.65 -17.88 -13.13
CA ARG A 45 -4.91 -19.14 -13.87
C ARG A 45 -5.62 -18.91 -15.20
N VAL A 46 -6.20 -17.71 -15.39
CA VAL A 46 -6.98 -17.34 -16.59
C VAL A 46 -6.37 -16.07 -17.19
N GLN A 47 -6.04 -16.06 -18.47
CA GLN A 47 -5.33 -14.98 -19.17
C GLN A 47 -6.15 -13.68 -19.39
N LYS A 48 -7.29 -13.51 -18.74
CA LYS A 48 -8.15 -12.32 -18.89
C LYS A 48 -8.72 -11.90 -17.55
N PRO A 49 -8.93 -10.58 -17.33
CA PRO A 49 -9.69 -10.14 -16.17
C PRO A 49 -11.08 -10.77 -16.25
N PHE A 50 -11.51 -11.39 -15.17
CA PHE A 50 -12.81 -12.05 -15.16
C PHE A 50 -13.93 -11.15 -14.62
N VAL A 51 -13.56 -10.07 -13.91
CA VAL A 51 -14.50 -9.07 -13.40
C VAL A 51 -13.97 -7.70 -13.72
N GLN A 52 -14.82 -6.84 -14.21
CA GLN A 52 -14.59 -5.42 -14.40
C GLN A 52 -15.73 -4.66 -13.75
N LEU A 53 -15.42 -3.76 -12.84
CA LEU A 53 -16.37 -2.89 -12.20
C LEU A 53 -16.06 -1.45 -12.58
N ILE A 54 -17.01 -0.74 -13.15
CA ILE A 54 -16.94 0.69 -13.39
C ILE A 54 -17.51 1.39 -12.18
N ILE A 55 -16.69 2.16 -11.48
CA ILE A 55 -17.03 2.74 -10.19
C ILE A 55 -17.54 4.15 -10.36
N THR A 56 -16.84 4.96 -11.14
CA THR A 56 -17.15 6.38 -11.30
C THR A 56 -17.56 6.69 -12.71
N ASP A 57 -18.48 7.65 -12.85
CA ASP A 57 -18.82 8.23 -14.13
C ASP A 57 -17.73 9.25 -14.59
N ASN A 58 -16.86 9.68 -13.67
CA ASN A 58 -15.84 10.72 -13.86
C ASN A 58 -14.51 10.23 -14.43
N LYS A 59 -14.28 8.92 -14.53
CA LYS A 59 -13.08 8.30 -15.11
C LYS A 59 -11.77 8.67 -14.41
N SER A 60 -11.80 8.83 -13.11
CA SER A 60 -10.61 9.11 -12.29
C SER A 60 -9.92 7.84 -11.85
N GLU A 61 -8.62 7.92 -11.63
CA GLU A 61 -7.83 6.74 -11.29
C GLU A 61 -8.14 6.16 -9.90
N ILE A 62 -7.97 4.86 -9.76
CA ILE A 62 -7.97 4.19 -8.47
C ILE A 62 -6.54 4.20 -7.93
N SER A 63 -6.31 4.99 -6.90
CA SER A 63 -4.96 5.27 -6.38
C SER A 63 -4.45 4.17 -5.45
N ASN A 64 -5.31 3.59 -4.61
CA ASN A 64 -4.95 2.55 -3.65
C ASN A 64 -6.06 1.50 -3.50
N ILE A 65 -5.66 0.27 -3.18
CA ILE A 65 -6.56 -0.86 -2.92
C ILE A 65 -6.11 -1.57 -1.66
N GLN A 66 -7.05 -1.85 -0.75
CA GLN A 66 -6.82 -2.65 0.46
C GLN A 66 -7.91 -3.70 0.67
N TYR A 67 -7.56 -4.79 1.32
CA TYR A 67 -8.49 -5.86 1.62
C TYR A 67 -8.57 -6.11 3.13
N SER A 68 -9.80 -6.10 3.65
CA SER A 68 -10.10 -6.45 5.03
C SER A 68 -10.41 -7.94 5.13
N ASN A 69 -9.51 -8.69 5.77
CA ASN A 69 -9.75 -10.12 6.06
C ASN A 69 -10.90 -10.32 7.07
N ASP A 70 -11.09 -9.36 7.98
CA ASP A 70 -12.09 -9.46 9.06
C ASP A 70 -13.51 -9.35 8.49
N ASN A 71 -13.70 -8.46 7.54
CA ASN A 71 -15.01 -8.18 6.95
C ASN A 71 -15.24 -8.88 5.61
N ASP A 72 -14.19 -9.45 5.01
CA ASP A 72 -14.22 -10.00 3.65
C ASP A 72 -14.59 -8.93 2.60
N GLU A 73 -14.02 -7.75 2.72
CA GLU A 73 -14.40 -6.56 1.99
C GLU A 73 -13.17 -5.90 1.36
N LEU A 74 -13.30 -5.45 0.12
CA LEU A 74 -12.27 -4.71 -0.61
C LEU A 74 -12.57 -3.22 -0.51
N PHE A 75 -11.56 -2.44 -0.14
CA PHE A 75 -11.59 -0.99 -0.09
C PHE A 75 -10.66 -0.42 -1.15
N PHE A 76 -11.06 0.70 -1.74
CA PHE A 76 -10.21 1.38 -2.73
C PHE A 76 -10.52 2.88 -2.76
N SER A 77 -9.50 3.69 -3.02
CA SER A 77 -9.62 5.14 -3.17
C SER A 77 -9.73 5.54 -4.64
N CYS A 78 -10.60 6.51 -4.91
CA CYS A 78 -10.74 7.14 -6.22
C CYS A 78 -11.13 8.60 -6.02
N GLU A 79 -10.31 9.54 -6.46
CA GLU A 79 -10.43 10.96 -6.14
C GLU A 79 -10.43 11.20 -4.62
N ASP A 80 -11.44 11.90 -4.13
CA ASP A 80 -11.67 12.27 -2.73
C ASP A 80 -12.45 11.22 -1.93
N THR A 81 -12.75 10.07 -2.52
CA THR A 81 -13.70 9.11 -1.97
C THR A 81 -13.07 7.73 -1.78
N ILE A 82 -13.34 7.11 -0.64
CA ILE A 82 -13.05 5.68 -0.40
C ILE A 82 -14.33 4.89 -0.57
N TYR A 83 -14.23 3.90 -1.44
CA TYR A 83 -15.31 2.96 -1.74
C TYR A 83 -15.05 1.62 -1.07
N SER A 84 -16.10 0.88 -0.78
CA SER A 84 -15.98 -0.53 -0.42
C SER A 84 -16.80 -1.44 -1.31
N CYS A 85 -16.36 -2.67 -1.45
CA CYS A 85 -17.02 -3.70 -2.21
C CYS A 85 -17.00 -5.01 -1.43
N ASP A 86 -18.17 -5.46 -1.03
CA ASP A 86 -18.37 -6.76 -0.38
C ASP A 86 -18.63 -7.86 -1.42
N ASN A 87 -18.59 -9.11 -0.96
CA ASN A 87 -18.98 -10.28 -1.76
C ASN A 87 -18.24 -10.44 -3.09
N ILE A 88 -16.95 -10.13 -3.13
CA ILE A 88 -16.10 -10.27 -4.33
C ILE A 88 -16.29 -11.66 -4.97
N THR A 89 -16.50 -12.71 -4.17
CA THR A 89 -16.62 -14.09 -4.62
C THR A 89 -18.02 -14.52 -5.01
N ASN A 90 -19.06 -13.99 -4.36
CA ASN A 90 -20.44 -14.38 -4.73
C ASN A 90 -20.82 -13.87 -6.13
N ASN A 91 -20.17 -12.81 -6.59
CA ASN A 91 -20.33 -12.28 -7.93
C ASN A 91 -19.37 -12.91 -8.96
N TYR A 92 -18.41 -13.73 -8.52
CA TYR A 92 -17.49 -14.50 -9.35
C TYR A 92 -18.22 -15.38 -10.38
N SER A 93 -19.27 -16.05 -9.94
CA SER A 93 -20.09 -16.90 -10.82
C SER A 93 -21.02 -16.12 -11.76
N LYS A 94 -21.32 -14.84 -11.46
CA LYS A 94 -22.27 -14.02 -12.22
C LYS A 94 -21.63 -13.05 -13.19
N LYS A 95 -20.30 -12.91 -13.21
CA LYS A 95 -19.51 -12.02 -14.09
C LYS A 95 -19.86 -10.52 -14.04
N ILE A 96 -20.68 -10.07 -13.13
CA ILE A 96 -21.12 -8.68 -13.03
C ILE A 96 -21.21 -8.32 -11.55
N LEU A 97 -20.25 -7.56 -11.05
CA LEU A 97 -20.46 -6.74 -9.87
C LEU A 97 -21.41 -5.62 -10.31
N SER A 98 -22.60 -5.56 -9.75
CA SER A 98 -23.51 -4.45 -10.06
C SER A 98 -23.10 -3.21 -9.25
N LYS A 99 -23.39 -2.01 -9.75
CA LYS A 99 -23.26 -0.75 -8.99
C LYS A 99 -23.87 -0.82 -7.58
N ASN A 100 -24.85 -1.69 -7.38
CA ASN A 100 -25.54 -1.88 -6.09
C ASN A 100 -24.70 -2.56 -5.01
N ASN A 101 -23.51 -3.06 -5.33
CA ASN A 101 -22.60 -3.68 -4.36
C ASN A 101 -21.49 -2.72 -3.91
N ILE A 102 -21.46 -1.50 -4.46
CA ILE A 102 -20.50 -0.47 -4.08
C ILE A 102 -21.16 0.43 -3.05
N LYS A 103 -20.49 0.57 -1.93
CA LYS A 103 -20.89 1.52 -0.88
C LYS A 103 -19.87 2.64 -0.88
N THR A 104 -20.34 3.86 -0.97
CA THR A 104 -19.50 5.05 -0.78
C THR A 104 -19.32 5.27 0.71
N ASN A 105 -18.09 5.17 1.19
CA ASN A 105 -17.85 5.07 2.62
C ASN A 105 -17.35 6.35 3.26
N ILE A 106 -16.59 7.15 2.53
CA ILE A 106 -16.03 8.38 3.07
C ILE A 106 -16.12 9.45 2.00
N ILE A 107 -16.63 10.57 2.40
CA ILE A 107 -16.61 11.77 1.58
C ILE A 107 -15.58 12.69 2.24
N ASN A 108 -14.58 13.09 1.46
CA ASN A 108 -13.74 14.19 1.86
C ASN A 108 -14.61 15.46 1.77
N GLU A 109 -14.80 16.16 2.89
CA GLU A 109 -15.58 17.41 2.92
C GLU A 109 -14.84 18.57 2.24
N ASN A 110 -13.59 18.37 1.84
CA ASN A 110 -12.80 19.37 1.14
C ASN A 110 -12.87 19.11 -0.37
N GLU A 111 -13.49 20.01 -1.09
CA GLU A 111 -13.81 19.91 -2.53
C GLU A 111 -12.60 19.66 -3.44
N ASP A 112 -11.34 19.72 -2.95
CA ASP A 112 -10.11 19.70 -3.77
C ASP A 112 -9.06 18.65 -3.37
N GLY A 113 -9.29 17.82 -2.33
CA GLY A 113 -8.27 16.88 -1.83
C GLY A 113 -8.39 15.47 -2.43
N GLU A 114 -7.32 14.94 -3.01
CA GLU A 114 -7.25 13.55 -3.51
C GLU A 114 -6.74 12.59 -2.44
N ILE A 115 -7.42 11.44 -2.26
CA ILE A 115 -6.98 10.38 -1.35
C ILE A 115 -6.08 9.40 -2.13
N THR A 116 -4.78 9.62 -2.05
CA THR A 116 -3.77 8.82 -2.75
C THR A 116 -3.37 7.54 -2.03
N ASP A 117 -3.46 7.53 -0.70
CA ASP A 117 -3.17 6.36 0.16
C ASP A 117 -4.14 6.33 1.34
N PHE A 118 -4.39 5.18 1.91
CA PHE A 118 -5.16 5.02 3.15
C PHE A 118 -4.84 3.68 3.81
N LEU A 119 -5.09 3.57 5.10
CA LEU A 119 -4.86 2.37 5.89
C LEU A 119 -6.13 1.95 6.62
N LEU A 120 -6.47 0.66 6.48
CA LEU A 120 -7.52 0.03 7.26
C LEU A 120 -6.99 -0.41 8.62
N LEU A 121 -7.57 0.11 9.66
CA LEU A 121 -7.30 -0.27 11.05
C LEU A 121 -8.37 -1.26 11.56
N PRO A 122 -8.09 -2.01 12.62
CA PRO A 122 -9.12 -2.82 13.28
C PRO A 122 -10.33 -2.00 13.72
N ASN A 123 -11.51 -2.64 13.73
CA ASN A 123 -12.81 -2.04 14.04
C ASN A 123 -13.30 -1.03 12.98
N ASN A 124 -13.01 -1.29 11.71
CA ASN A 124 -13.47 -0.46 10.59
C ASN A 124 -13.09 1.02 10.74
N THR A 125 -11.92 1.28 11.29
CA THR A 125 -11.34 2.61 11.31
C THR A 125 -10.45 2.76 10.08
N ILE A 126 -10.57 3.89 9.40
CA ILE A 126 -9.74 4.26 8.26
C ILE A 126 -8.90 5.46 8.66
N VAL A 127 -7.64 5.46 8.27
CA VAL A 127 -6.75 6.61 8.39
C VAL A 127 -6.16 6.91 7.02
N TYR A 128 -6.01 8.19 6.68
CA TYR A 128 -5.32 8.61 5.47
C TYR A 128 -4.65 9.98 5.67
N PRO A 129 -3.56 10.26 4.91
CA PRO A 129 -2.91 11.56 4.93
C PRO A 129 -3.70 12.56 4.07
N ASP A 130 -4.05 13.69 4.64
CA ASP A 130 -4.50 14.88 3.92
C ASP A 130 -3.31 15.82 3.77
N GLN A 131 -2.74 15.84 2.57
CA GLN A 131 -1.52 16.61 2.29
C GLN A 131 -1.79 18.11 2.28
N GLU A 132 -2.98 18.55 1.91
CA GLU A 132 -3.33 19.98 1.85
C GLU A 132 -3.50 20.57 3.25
N GLN A 133 -4.13 19.81 4.16
CA GLN A 133 -4.29 20.22 5.56
C GLN A 133 -3.09 19.87 6.43
N GLU A 134 -2.07 19.20 5.90
CA GLU A 134 -0.93 18.69 6.67
C GLU A 134 -1.39 17.86 7.89
N THR A 135 -2.31 16.93 7.66
CA THR A 135 -2.93 16.13 8.73
C THR A 135 -3.08 14.68 8.34
N PHE A 136 -3.21 13.82 9.35
CA PHE A 136 -3.81 12.49 9.19
C PHE A 136 -5.23 12.53 9.74
N LEU A 137 -6.18 12.10 8.93
CA LEU A 137 -7.59 12.04 9.28
C LEU A 137 -7.97 10.61 9.65
N PHE A 138 -8.69 10.46 10.75
CA PHE A 138 -9.17 9.17 11.25
C PHE A 138 -10.68 9.13 11.21
N TYR A 139 -11.23 8.15 10.50
CA TYR A 139 -12.67 7.92 10.39
C TYR A 139 -13.03 6.54 10.94
N SER A 140 -14.15 6.45 11.61
CA SER A 140 -14.68 5.18 12.10
C SER A 140 -16.12 5.00 11.67
N LEU A 141 -16.49 3.76 11.34
CA LEU A 141 -17.87 3.39 11.10
C LEU A 141 -18.70 3.63 12.35
N ILE A 142 -19.79 4.37 12.22
CA ILE A 142 -20.78 4.54 13.29
C ILE A 142 -21.79 3.39 13.18
N GLU A 143 -21.93 2.62 14.26
CA GLU A 143 -23.08 1.73 14.38
C GLU A 143 -24.33 2.59 14.57
N GLU A 144 -25.18 2.68 13.55
CA GLU A 144 -26.40 3.45 13.62
C GLU A 144 -27.31 3.00 14.78
N PRO A 145 -27.90 3.93 15.54
CA PRO A 145 -29.07 3.63 16.36
C PRO A 145 -30.20 3.25 15.39
N LYS A 146 -30.74 2.05 15.51
CA LYS A 146 -31.79 1.47 14.66
C LYS A 146 -33.12 2.24 14.72
N ASN A 147 -33.15 3.53 14.40
CA ASN A 147 -34.35 4.30 14.18
C ASN A 147 -34.65 4.38 12.68
N LYS A 148 -35.64 3.60 12.27
CA LYS A 148 -36.01 3.23 10.89
C LYS A 148 -36.85 4.27 10.11
N ASP A 149 -36.85 5.53 10.43
CA ASP A 149 -37.85 6.44 9.84
C ASP A 149 -37.38 7.44 8.79
N GLU A 150 -36.08 7.45 8.46
CA GLU A 150 -35.56 8.25 7.35
C GLU A 150 -35.04 7.33 6.23
N LYS A 151 -35.53 7.56 5.01
CA LYS A 151 -35.01 6.94 3.79
C LYS A 151 -33.65 7.54 3.46
N GLU A 152 -32.63 7.17 4.21
CA GLU A 152 -31.27 7.44 3.82
C GLU A 152 -30.87 6.52 2.67
N ASP A 153 -29.98 7.01 1.84
CA ASP A 153 -29.46 6.27 0.67
C ASP A 153 -28.81 4.98 1.18
N GLU A 154 -29.43 3.82 0.89
CA GLU A 154 -29.00 2.50 1.41
C GLU A 154 -27.53 2.15 1.04
N ASN A 155 -26.89 2.98 0.24
CA ASN A 155 -25.53 2.79 -0.27
C ASN A 155 -24.44 3.58 0.50
N MET A 156 -24.80 4.46 1.42
CA MET A 156 -23.83 5.19 2.25
C MET A 156 -23.62 4.51 3.59
N LEU A 157 -22.37 4.19 3.93
CA LEU A 157 -22.00 3.80 5.29
C LEU A 157 -21.63 5.06 6.07
N PRO A 158 -22.22 5.27 7.27
CA PRO A 158 -21.94 6.44 8.06
C PRO A 158 -20.55 6.34 8.71
N TYR A 159 -19.54 6.87 8.05
CA TYR A 159 -18.23 7.08 8.64
C TYR A 159 -18.21 8.49 9.25
N GLN A 160 -17.68 8.59 10.46
CA GLN A 160 -17.47 9.86 11.14
C GLN A 160 -16.00 10.06 11.44
N GLU A 161 -15.52 11.28 11.23
CA GLU A 161 -14.22 11.70 11.71
C GLU A 161 -14.16 11.59 13.24
N ILE A 162 -13.18 10.84 13.73
CA ILE A 162 -13.00 10.60 15.16
C ILE A 162 -11.77 11.30 15.73
N ASP A 163 -10.79 11.63 14.86
CA ASP A 163 -9.53 12.24 15.26
C ASP A 163 -8.78 12.90 14.10
N LYS A 164 -7.92 13.87 14.44
CA LYS A 164 -6.97 14.51 13.53
C LYS A 164 -5.59 14.52 14.16
N PHE A 165 -4.56 14.20 13.38
CA PHE A 165 -3.16 14.32 13.78
C PHE A 165 -2.42 15.26 12.84
N PHE A 166 -1.97 16.40 13.34
CA PHE A 166 -1.24 17.41 12.55
C PHE A 166 0.22 16.99 12.37
N LEU A 167 0.65 16.88 11.12
CA LEU A 167 2.02 16.57 10.74
C LEU A 167 2.34 17.24 9.42
N SER A 168 3.28 18.19 9.44
CA SER A 168 3.73 18.86 8.21
C SER A 168 4.24 17.83 7.21
N SER A 169 3.86 17.99 5.94
CA SER A 169 4.18 17.04 4.88
C SER A 169 3.71 15.61 5.20
N ALA A 170 2.51 15.44 5.77
CA ALA A 170 1.89 14.14 6.03
C ALA A 170 1.94 13.29 4.75
N TYR A 171 2.45 12.03 4.85
CA TYR A 171 2.75 11.27 3.65
C TYR A 171 2.23 9.84 3.66
N GLY A 172 2.30 9.13 4.78
CA GLY A 172 1.81 7.76 4.83
C GLY A 172 1.77 7.17 6.24
N GLU A 173 1.18 6.01 6.34
CA GLU A 173 0.89 5.33 7.60
C GLU A 173 1.13 3.82 7.50
N GLU A 174 1.31 3.17 8.65
CA GLU A 174 1.44 1.72 8.79
C GLU A 174 0.91 1.28 10.16
N TYR A 175 0.23 0.13 10.23
CA TYR A 175 -0.33 -0.38 11.48
C TYR A 175 0.56 -1.44 12.14
N ILE A 176 0.97 -1.16 13.38
CA ILE A 176 1.73 -2.09 14.21
C ILE A 176 0.77 -2.90 15.08
N ASN A 177 0.36 -4.06 14.57
CA ASN A 177 -0.63 -4.92 15.23
C ASN A 177 -0.21 -5.35 16.63
N SER A 178 1.06 -5.72 16.83
CA SER A 178 1.60 -6.14 18.14
C SER A 178 1.50 -5.06 19.22
N MET A 179 1.54 -3.79 18.84
CA MET A 179 1.42 -2.64 19.75
C MET A 179 0.04 -2.00 19.73
N LYS A 180 -0.82 -2.34 18.78
CA LYS A 180 -2.13 -1.71 18.52
C LYS A 180 -2.00 -0.19 18.32
N LYS A 181 -1.02 0.22 17.51
CA LYS A 181 -0.70 1.63 17.23
C LYS A 181 -0.51 1.86 15.74
N VAL A 182 -0.70 3.10 15.34
CA VAL A 182 -0.41 3.56 13.98
C VAL A 182 0.93 4.25 13.97
N LEU A 183 1.72 3.94 12.98
CA LEU A 183 2.93 4.65 12.63
C LEU A 183 2.53 5.65 11.57
N LEU A 184 2.67 6.94 11.86
CA LEU A 184 2.42 8.05 10.95
C LEU A 184 3.76 8.64 10.55
N TYR A 185 3.95 8.96 9.27
CA TYR A 185 5.21 9.51 8.82
C TYR A 185 5.03 10.62 7.79
N SER A 186 5.98 11.57 7.82
CA SER A 186 6.05 12.65 6.86
C SER A 186 7.07 12.36 5.76
N PHE A 187 6.89 13.00 4.62
CA PHE A 187 7.87 12.99 3.54
C PHE A 187 9.26 13.48 4.01
N ASP A 188 9.31 14.44 4.91
CA ASP A 188 10.55 15.00 5.48
C ASP A 188 11.27 14.07 6.46
N GLY A 189 10.73 12.89 6.72
CA GLY A 189 11.33 11.84 7.53
C GLY A 189 11.04 11.94 9.02
N GLU A 190 9.99 12.62 9.44
CA GLU A 190 9.44 12.49 10.78
C GLU A 190 8.60 11.23 10.87
N ILE A 191 8.77 10.46 11.94
CA ILE A 191 7.99 9.25 12.21
C ILE A 191 7.44 9.35 13.62
N PHE A 192 6.14 9.12 13.75
CA PHE A 192 5.39 9.13 15.01
C PHE A 192 4.76 7.77 15.27
N LEU A 193 4.88 7.31 16.50
CA LEU A 193 4.11 6.18 16.99
C LEU A 193 2.89 6.68 17.74
N TYR A 194 1.74 6.60 17.11
CA TYR A 194 0.49 7.18 17.57
C TYR A 194 -0.50 6.13 18.06
N ASP A 195 -1.07 6.36 19.23
CA ASP A 195 -2.13 5.55 19.80
C ASP A 195 -3.48 6.24 19.53
N TYR A 196 -4.13 5.85 18.44
CA TYR A 196 -5.38 6.48 17.98
C TYR A 196 -6.56 6.27 18.95
N LYS A 197 -6.49 5.25 19.84
CA LYS A 197 -7.53 5.03 20.85
C LYS A 197 -7.42 6.00 22.03
N THR A 198 -6.20 6.29 22.46
CA THR A 198 -5.94 7.24 23.55
C THR A 198 -5.60 8.64 23.06
N LYS A 199 -5.52 8.82 21.74
CA LYS A 199 -5.14 10.08 21.07
C LYS A 199 -3.81 10.66 21.55
N GLN A 200 -2.80 9.79 21.72
CA GLN A 200 -1.52 10.18 22.28
C GLN A 200 -0.35 9.70 21.42
N THR A 201 0.60 10.60 21.19
CA THR A 201 1.92 10.23 20.68
C THR A 201 2.69 9.49 21.77
N LYS A 202 3.16 8.29 21.47
CA LYS A 202 3.95 7.49 22.41
C LYS A 202 5.45 7.66 22.20
N ASN A 203 5.86 7.89 20.94
CA ASN A 203 7.26 8.14 20.58
C ASN A 203 7.31 8.82 19.22
N ASN A 204 8.42 9.52 18.95
CA ASN A 204 8.70 10.11 17.65
C ASN A 204 10.19 10.12 17.36
N ILE A 205 10.54 10.25 16.09
CA ILE A 205 11.92 10.40 15.63
C ILE A 205 11.98 11.17 14.31
N GLN A 206 13.09 11.91 14.15
CA GLN A 206 13.48 12.47 12.87
C GLN A 206 14.60 11.60 12.28
N ILE A 207 14.34 10.96 11.13
CA ILE A 207 15.28 10.02 10.46
C ILE A 207 16.62 10.70 10.12
N LYS A 208 16.60 11.98 9.80
CA LYS A 208 17.78 12.78 9.45
C LYS A 208 18.93 12.57 10.43
N LYS A 209 18.66 12.47 11.72
CA LYS A 209 19.69 12.29 12.76
C LYS A 209 20.48 10.96 12.61
N TYR A 210 19.97 9.98 11.87
CA TYR A 210 20.66 8.73 11.59
C TYR A 210 21.51 8.78 10.31
N LEU A 211 21.35 9.83 9.51
CA LEU A 211 22.01 10.01 8.22
C LEU A 211 23.21 10.95 8.29
N GLU A 212 23.28 11.82 9.30
CA GLU A 212 24.33 12.85 9.45
C GLU A 212 25.77 12.28 9.54
N ASN A 213 25.91 10.98 9.83
CA ASN A 213 27.19 10.31 9.92
C ASN A 213 27.47 9.35 8.75
N SER A 214 26.65 9.36 7.71
CA SER A 214 26.86 8.50 6.54
C SER A 214 27.59 9.29 5.45
N GLU A 215 28.71 8.77 4.96
CA GLU A 215 29.49 9.33 3.84
C GLU A 215 28.75 9.26 2.48
N THR A 216 27.42 9.18 2.49
CA THR A 216 26.65 9.14 1.26
C THR A 216 26.57 10.52 0.64
N ASN A 217 27.28 10.70 -0.49
CA ASN A 217 27.16 11.84 -1.40
C ASN A 217 25.77 11.86 -2.05
N SER A 218 24.71 11.96 -1.26
CA SER A 218 23.36 12.03 -1.80
C SER A 218 23.05 13.45 -2.27
N ILE A 219 22.56 13.55 -3.49
CA ILE A 219 22.17 14.81 -4.16
C ILE A 219 20.96 15.46 -3.47
N SER A 220 20.19 14.70 -2.69
CA SER A 220 19.02 15.20 -1.94
C SER A 220 19.37 15.43 -0.48
N ASN A 221 19.27 16.66 -0.05
CA ASN A 221 19.45 17.07 1.35
C ASN A 221 18.23 17.89 1.81
N PRO A 222 17.37 17.38 2.69
CA PRO A 222 17.43 16.07 3.36
C PRO A 222 17.01 14.88 2.47
N PRO A 223 17.47 13.67 2.77
CA PRO A 223 16.96 12.48 2.12
C PRO A 223 15.53 12.22 2.58
N TYR A 224 14.59 12.35 1.67
CA TYR A 224 13.17 12.17 1.94
C TYR A 224 12.82 10.69 2.18
N LEU A 225 11.82 10.48 3.03
CA LEU A 225 11.23 9.18 3.33
C LEU A 225 10.15 8.87 2.29
N ASN A 226 10.30 7.76 1.59
CA ASN A 226 9.33 7.43 0.53
C ASN A 226 8.30 6.39 0.95
N LYS A 227 8.71 5.33 1.62
CA LYS A 227 7.77 4.28 2.09
C LYS A 227 8.27 3.68 3.40
N VAL A 228 7.31 3.37 4.27
CA VAL A 228 7.56 2.63 5.51
C VAL A 228 6.74 1.36 5.50
N ILE A 229 7.35 0.26 5.90
CA ILE A 229 6.68 -1.04 6.06
C ILE A 229 7.05 -1.68 7.39
N LEU A 230 6.22 -2.61 7.84
CA LEU A 230 6.46 -3.40 9.04
C LEU A 230 6.85 -4.84 8.70
N ASN A 231 8.02 -5.27 9.16
CA ASN A 231 8.33 -6.70 9.24
C ASN A 231 7.62 -7.29 10.46
N LYS A 232 6.50 -7.98 10.21
CA LYS A 232 5.64 -8.56 11.27
C LYS A 232 6.31 -9.71 12.03
N ASP A 233 7.33 -10.34 11.44
CA ASP A 233 8.00 -11.50 12.06
C ASP A 233 8.87 -11.07 13.26
N ASN A 234 9.46 -9.87 13.23
CA ASN A 234 10.33 -9.36 14.30
C ASN A 234 9.92 -7.97 14.82
N ASN A 235 8.79 -7.42 14.35
CA ASN A 235 8.32 -6.05 14.64
C ASN A 235 9.35 -4.96 14.30
N GLU A 236 10.14 -5.15 13.26
CA GLU A 236 11.07 -4.16 12.74
C GLU A 236 10.37 -3.24 11.75
N ILE A 237 10.50 -1.93 11.95
CA ILE A 237 10.03 -0.91 11.03
C ILE A 237 11.12 -0.70 10.00
N ILE A 238 10.76 -0.74 8.72
CA ILE A 238 11.70 -0.62 7.60
C ILE A 238 11.33 0.59 6.77
N CYS A 239 12.26 1.51 6.65
CA CYS A 239 12.09 2.79 5.95
C CYS A 239 12.86 2.78 4.64
N GLY A 240 12.18 2.96 3.52
CA GLY A 240 12.77 3.18 2.20
C GLY A 240 12.95 4.66 1.92
N MET A 241 14.17 5.05 1.50
CA MET A 241 14.57 6.43 1.35
C MET A 241 14.76 6.82 -0.12
N MET A 242 14.55 8.09 -0.45
CA MET A 242 14.79 8.63 -1.80
C MET A 242 16.28 8.66 -2.21
N ASN A 243 17.20 8.45 -1.29
CA ASN A 243 18.62 8.29 -1.62
C ASN A 243 19.03 6.83 -1.91
N GLY A 244 18.09 5.91 -1.96
CA GLY A 244 18.32 4.48 -2.22
C GLY A 244 18.70 3.66 -1.00
N SER A 245 18.70 4.25 0.20
CA SER A 245 19.00 3.55 1.45
C SER A 245 17.76 2.94 2.07
N ILE A 246 17.94 1.82 2.77
CA ILE A 246 16.97 1.24 3.69
C ILE A 246 17.46 1.41 5.12
N ILE A 247 16.59 1.80 6.03
CA ILE A 247 16.86 1.95 7.46
C ILE A 247 15.91 1.04 8.23
N GLY A 248 16.47 0.20 9.09
CA GLY A 248 15.71 -0.60 10.07
C GLY A 248 15.61 0.13 11.39
N LEU A 249 14.40 0.13 11.98
CA LEU A 249 14.13 0.67 13.30
C LEU A 249 13.42 -0.39 14.15
N LYS A 250 13.73 -0.44 15.44
CA LYS A 250 12.90 -1.15 16.41
C LYS A 250 11.54 -0.46 16.55
N SER A 251 10.58 -1.14 17.13
CA SER A 251 9.29 -0.56 17.53
C SER A 251 9.42 0.61 18.51
N SER A 252 10.57 0.75 19.18
CA SER A 252 10.94 1.93 19.99
C SER A 252 11.51 3.09 19.17
N LEU A 253 11.49 2.99 17.84
CA LEU A 253 12.07 3.95 16.88
C LEU A 253 13.60 4.11 16.98
N GLN A 254 14.31 3.17 17.58
CA GLN A 254 15.76 3.15 17.59
C GLN A 254 16.31 2.46 16.34
N LYS A 255 17.30 3.09 15.69
CA LYS A 255 17.97 2.52 14.52
C LYS A 255 18.63 1.18 14.87
N THR A 256 18.37 0.17 14.04
CA THR A 256 19.03 -1.14 14.14
C THR A 256 20.17 -1.26 13.14
N LYS A 257 19.89 -0.90 11.87
CA LYS A 257 20.80 -1.06 10.74
C LYS A 257 20.43 -0.10 9.62
N MET A 258 21.34 0.05 8.66
CA MET A 258 21.15 0.87 7.46
C MET A 258 22.03 0.34 6.34
N LYS A 259 21.51 0.31 5.12
CA LYS A 259 22.28 -0.07 3.94
C LYS A 259 21.79 0.69 2.70
N ASN A 260 22.71 1.11 1.85
CA ASN A 260 22.38 1.60 0.52
C ASN A 260 22.09 0.41 -0.40
N ILE A 261 20.90 0.35 -0.96
CA ILE A 261 20.39 -0.77 -1.75
C ILE A 261 20.28 -0.39 -3.22
N HIS A 262 19.81 0.83 -3.54
CA HIS A 262 19.58 1.28 -4.92
C HIS A 262 20.46 2.47 -5.30
N ASN A 263 20.77 2.57 -6.59
CA ASN A 263 21.40 3.74 -7.19
C ASN A 263 20.32 4.77 -7.58
N GLY A 264 19.81 5.51 -6.61
CA GLY A 264 18.70 6.46 -6.75
C GLY A 264 17.57 6.12 -5.79
N SER A 265 16.43 6.80 -5.92
CA SER A 265 15.31 6.63 -5.00
C SER A 265 14.79 5.19 -4.98
N ILE A 266 14.40 4.76 -3.78
CA ILE A 266 13.51 3.62 -3.64
C ILE A 266 12.11 4.13 -3.98
N ASN A 267 11.47 3.52 -4.97
CA ASN A 267 10.14 3.91 -5.38
C ASN A 267 9.07 3.20 -4.54
N ASP A 268 9.28 1.91 -4.26
CA ASP A 268 8.40 1.15 -3.39
C ASP A 268 9.15 0.01 -2.70
N ILE A 269 8.64 -0.38 -1.51
CA ILE A 269 9.10 -1.54 -0.75
C ILE A 269 7.90 -2.29 -0.17
N LYS A 270 7.95 -3.62 -0.19
CA LYS A 270 6.93 -4.49 0.41
C LYS A 270 7.58 -5.71 1.08
N MET A 271 6.91 -6.26 2.09
CA MET A 271 7.28 -7.58 2.60
C MET A 271 6.76 -8.65 1.65
N SER A 272 7.58 -9.62 1.29
CA SER A 272 7.13 -10.78 0.51
C SER A 272 6.06 -11.56 1.28
N LYS A 273 5.08 -12.11 0.56
CA LYS A 273 4.09 -13.03 1.15
C LYS A 273 4.61 -14.47 1.23
N PHE A 274 5.63 -14.79 0.46
CA PHE A 274 6.35 -16.06 0.48
C PHE A 274 7.65 -15.98 1.28
N LYS A 275 8.25 -17.13 1.56
CA LYS A 275 9.51 -17.22 2.30
C LYS A 275 10.62 -17.74 1.39
N ILE A 276 11.76 -17.03 1.39
CA ILE A 276 13.04 -17.53 0.91
C ILE A 276 13.89 -17.83 2.16
N HIS A 277 14.65 -18.90 2.18
CA HIS A 277 15.49 -19.28 3.34
C HIS A 277 14.78 -19.31 4.70
N ASN A 278 13.46 -19.66 4.74
CA ASN A 278 12.60 -19.73 5.94
C ASN A 278 12.12 -18.40 6.53
N TYR A 279 12.43 -17.25 5.95
CA TYR A 279 11.92 -15.93 6.36
C TYR A 279 11.33 -15.19 5.17
N LYS A 280 10.53 -14.17 5.46
CA LYS A 280 10.01 -13.25 4.46
C LYS A 280 11.06 -12.20 4.13
N GLU A 281 11.30 -11.99 2.85
CA GLU A 281 12.22 -10.97 2.38
C GLU A 281 11.52 -9.63 2.16
N ILE A 282 12.32 -8.58 2.09
CA ILE A 282 11.89 -7.28 1.59
C ILE A 282 12.05 -7.31 0.09
N ILE A 283 10.99 -6.99 -0.63
CA ILE A 283 11.04 -6.74 -2.06
C ILE A 283 11.10 -5.24 -2.23
N SER A 284 12.12 -4.74 -2.94
CA SER A 284 12.33 -3.31 -3.17
C SER A 284 12.52 -3.03 -4.64
N TYR A 285 11.85 -1.99 -5.14
CA TYR A 285 12.04 -1.46 -6.49
C TYR A 285 12.53 -0.01 -6.42
N GLY A 286 13.54 0.31 -7.22
CA GLY A 286 14.17 1.63 -7.22
C GLY A 286 14.24 2.27 -8.61
N ARG A 287 14.64 3.55 -8.62
CA ARG A 287 14.85 4.33 -9.84
C ARG A 287 15.94 3.77 -10.75
N ASP A 288 16.81 2.91 -10.24
CA ASP A 288 17.80 2.15 -11.01
C ASP A 288 17.18 1.01 -11.84
N LYS A 289 15.84 0.90 -11.84
CA LYS A 289 15.08 -0.14 -12.53
C LYS A 289 15.43 -1.55 -12.09
N CYS A 290 15.86 -1.72 -10.85
CA CYS A 290 16.14 -3.03 -10.29
C CYS A 290 15.07 -3.42 -9.29
N LEU A 291 14.56 -4.64 -9.40
CA LEU A 291 13.78 -5.29 -8.35
C LEU A 291 14.76 -6.12 -7.51
N LYS A 292 14.80 -5.90 -6.21
CA LYS A 292 15.75 -6.54 -5.29
C LYS A 292 15.05 -7.27 -4.17
N PHE A 293 15.59 -8.44 -3.83
CA PHE A 293 15.16 -9.26 -2.70
C PHE A 293 16.22 -9.14 -1.61
N ILE A 294 15.80 -8.72 -0.46
CA ILE A 294 16.68 -8.25 0.60
C ILE A 294 16.39 -9.02 1.87
N ASP A 295 17.42 -9.64 2.43
CA ASP A 295 17.34 -10.32 3.71
C ASP A 295 17.24 -9.30 4.87
N PRO A 296 16.09 -9.24 5.56
CA PRO A 296 15.96 -8.37 6.72
C PRO A 296 16.74 -8.87 7.94
N GLN A 297 17.24 -10.09 7.96
CA GLN A 297 18.00 -10.65 9.09
C GLN A 297 19.51 -10.49 8.91
N ASP A 298 20.01 -10.55 7.67
CA ASP A 298 21.42 -10.38 7.36
C ASP A 298 21.77 -8.95 6.92
N ASN A 299 21.58 -8.01 7.84
CA ASN A 299 21.96 -6.59 7.66
C ASN A 299 21.55 -5.99 6.30
N PHE A 300 20.34 -6.31 5.83
CA PHE A 300 19.80 -5.92 4.53
C PHE A 300 20.69 -6.39 3.36
N ASN A 301 21.23 -7.60 3.43
CA ASN A 301 21.94 -8.17 2.32
C ASN A 301 21.00 -8.40 1.12
N ILE A 302 21.49 -8.14 -0.08
CA ILE A 302 20.72 -8.39 -1.29
C ILE A 302 21.02 -9.84 -1.71
N ASP A 303 20.01 -10.69 -1.63
CA ASP A 303 20.16 -12.10 -2.03
C ASP A 303 19.99 -12.25 -3.53
N TYR A 304 18.94 -11.66 -4.09
CA TYR A 304 18.62 -11.72 -5.50
C TYR A 304 18.26 -10.36 -6.08
N TYR A 305 18.42 -10.19 -7.40
CA TYR A 305 17.94 -9.03 -8.12
C TYR A 305 17.54 -9.36 -9.56
N ALA A 306 16.62 -8.57 -10.10
CA ALA A 306 16.20 -8.60 -11.48
C ALA A 306 16.28 -7.19 -12.09
N ASP A 307 16.91 -7.05 -13.25
CA ASP A 307 16.89 -5.81 -14.03
C ASP A 307 15.56 -5.74 -14.79
N MET A 308 14.81 -4.65 -14.59
CA MET A 308 13.53 -4.42 -15.22
C MET A 308 13.70 -3.55 -16.46
N THR A 309 12.93 -3.82 -17.50
CA THR A 309 12.93 -3.01 -18.73
C THR A 309 12.00 -1.79 -18.65
N CYS A 310 11.06 -1.80 -17.72
CA CYS A 310 10.04 -0.77 -17.51
C CYS A 310 10.19 -0.09 -16.15
N ASN A 311 9.42 0.98 -15.93
CA ASN A 311 9.25 1.57 -14.61
C ASN A 311 8.04 0.92 -13.94
N ILE A 312 8.26 0.24 -12.83
CA ILE A 312 7.18 -0.35 -12.03
C ILE A 312 6.50 0.78 -11.24
N ILE A 313 5.17 0.85 -11.34
CA ILE A 313 4.33 1.77 -10.56
C ILE A 313 3.98 1.13 -9.23
N ASP A 314 3.52 -0.13 -9.27
CA ASP A 314 3.12 -0.89 -8.09
C ASP A 314 3.37 -2.38 -8.33
N PHE A 315 3.57 -3.13 -7.26
CA PHE A 315 3.78 -4.57 -7.31
C PHE A 315 3.25 -5.25 -6.05
N ASP A 316 2.92 -6.52 -6.14
CA ASP A 316 2.61 -7.36 -4.97
C ASP A 316 3.08 -8.80 -5.23
N SER A 317 3.09 -9.64 -4.20
CA SER A 317 3.52 -11.03 -4.30
C SER A 317 2.44 -11.98 -3.78
N ASP A 318 2.41 -13.20 -4.31
CA ASP A 318 1.62 -14.27 -3.74
C ASP A 318 2.43 -15.14 -2.74
N ILE A 319 1.75 -16.12 -2.16
CA ILE A 319 2.38 -17.07 -1.23
C ILE A 319 3.22 -18.15 -1.95
N HIS A 320 3.14 -18.24 -3.27
CA HIS A 320 3.81 -19.23 -4.12
C HIS A 320 5.13 -18.74 -4.73
N GLY A 321 5.48 -17.46 -4.48
CA GLY A 321 6.71 -16.85 -4.97
C GLY A 321 6.54 -16.14 -6.31
N ASN A 322 5.32 -15.92 -6.79
CA ASN A 322 5.10 -15.07 -7.95
C ASN A 322 5.10 -13.59 -7.51
N ILE A 323 5.65 -12.73 -8.38
CA ILE A 323 5.57 -11.27 -8.25
C ILE A 323 4.65 -10.75 -9.34
N PHE A 324 3.64 -10.02 -8.95
CA PHE A 324 2.77 -9.29 -9.86
C PHE A 324 3.20 -7.83 -9.88
N TYR A 325 3.27 -7.22 -11.05
CA TYR A 325 3.63 -5.81 -11.17
C TYR A 325 2.92 -5.16 -12.35
N ILE A 326 2.76 -3.85 -12.24
CA ILE A 326 2.22 -2.97 -13.26
C ILE A 326 3.25 -1.90 -13.60
N ASP A 327 3.24 -1.40 -14.83
CA ASP A 327 4.17 -0.39 -15.30
C ASP A 327 3.48 0.88 -15.78
N ASP A 328 4.28 1.94 -15.98
CA ASP A 328 3.83 3.28 -16.36
C ASP A 328 3.47 3.44 -17.85
N SER A 329 3.68 2.42 -18.66
CA SER A 329 3.65 2.55 -20.12
C SER A 329 2.75 1.56 -20.84
N THR A 330 2.44 0.43 -20.21
CA THR A 330 1.64 -0.62 -20.82
C THR A 330 0.27 -0.76 -20.15
N LYS A 331 -0.63 -1.46 -20.82
CA LYS A 331 -1.95 -1.80 -20.29
C LYS A 331 -1.95 -3.25 -19.83
N MET A 332 -0.89 -3.66 -19.14
CA MET A 332 -0.65 -5.05 -18.78
C MET A 332 -0.44 -5.18 -17.28
N LEU A 333 -1.02 -6.22 -16.71
CA LEU A 333 -0.55 -6.80 -15.46
C LEU A 333 0.47 -7.89 -15.82
N TYR A 334 1.63 -7.83 -15.22
CA TYR A 334 2.70 -8.81 -15.39
C TYR A 334 2.78 -9.72 -14.18
N MET A 335 3.00 -11.00 -14.44
CA MET A 335 3.36 -11.97 -13.40
C MET A 335 4.76 -12.51 -13.69
N MET A 336 5.66 -12.30 -12.76
CA MET A 336 7.02 -12.82 -12.78
C MET A 336 7.11 -14.03 -11.87
N LYS A 337 7.58 -15.15 -12.42
CA LYS A 337 7.81 -16.38 -11.69
C LYS A 337 9.27 -16.76 -11.71
N PHE A 338 9.80 -17.10 -10.54
CA PHE A 338 11.14 -17.66 -10.42
C PHE A 338 11.09 -19.17 -10.63
N LYS A 339 12.12 -19.68 -11.33
CA LYS A 339 12.33 -21.13 -11.51
C LYS A 339 13.15 -21.71 -10.38
#